data_852543cd613ba842f392be5352e873df
#
_entry.id   852543cd613ba842f392be5352e873df
#
_cell.length_a   1.000
_cell.length_b   1.000
_cell.length_c   1.000
_cell.angle_alpha   90.00
_cell.angle_beta   90.00
_cell.angle_gamma   90.00
#
_symmetry.space_group_name_H-M   'P 1'
#
loop_
_entity.id
_entity.type
_entity.pdbx_description
1 polymer ?
#
loop_
_entity_poly.entity_id
_entity_poly.type
_entity_poly.pdbx_seq_one_letter_code
_entity_poly.pdbx_strand_id
1 'polypeptide(L)'
;MKIKYQIILLLTAMVMLLGGCGKKNTVVTGRYYYPDQEKDAKTEETSDDADESAETTEKNEAVIGSDQFLIKTNDMQEECLTLEQIASGKEYVYYYTLATRFLDKYGNRTAVSYFEPGRVITVGEKDDQGKVTQVQISDAVWEYPDVSRYSVDMDRGIFKIGDERYSYDADLYICEDDLRKQLSDLTDLDTLRVTGIGKKLISIV
;
A
#
# COMPACT_ATOMS: atom_id res chain seq x y z
N MET A 1 51.54 -27.87 7.88
CA MET A 1 50.50 -27.91 8.92
C MET A 1 50.10 -26.54 9.46
N LYS A 2 50.92 -25.50 9.43
CA LYS A 2 50.60 -24.15 10.00
C LYS A 2 49.54 -23.32 9.22
N ILE A 3 49.43 -23.53 7.91
CA ILE A 3 48.51 -22.75 7.06
C ILE A 3 47.01 -23.13 7.29
N LYS A 4 46.73 -24.39 7.60
CA LYS A 4 45.36 -24.86 7.86
C LYS A 4 44.76 -24.27 9.14
N TYR A 5 45.56 -24.01 10.16
CA TYR A 5 45.10 -23.40 11.41
C TYR A 5 44.82 -21.91 11.28
N GLN A 6 45.55 -21.20 10.42
CA GLN A 6 45.30 -19.78 10.18
C GLN A 6 43.96 -19.54 9.44
N ILE A 7 43.60 -20.44 8.50
CA ILE A 7 42.34 -20.34 7.77
C ILE A 7 41.14 -20.62 8.69
N ILE A 8 41.27 -21.59 9.59
CA ILE A 8 40.22 -21.93 10.57
C ILE A 8 40.03 -20.77 11.57
N LEU A 9 41.11 -20.13 12.02
CA LEU A 9 41.04 -18.99 12.94
C LEU A 9 40.41 -17.75 12.30
N LEU A 10 40.65 -17.55 11.00
CA LEU A 10 40.03 -16.43 10.24
C LEU A 10 38.54 -16.66 9.98
N LEU A 11 38.12 -17.91 9.76
CA LEU A 11 36.72 -18.28 9.57
C LEU A 11 35.92 -18.17 10.89
N THR A 12 36.51 -18.51 12.04
CA THR A 12 35.84 -18.36 13.34
C THR A 12 35.72 -16.90 13.77
N ALA A 13 36.67 -16.03 13.41
CA ALA A 13 36.56 -14.58 13.66
C ALA A 13 35.44 -13.90 12.81
N MET A 14 35.20 -14.42 11.61
CA MET A 14 34.16 -13.87 10.71
C MET A 14 32.73 -14.24 11.15
N VAL A 15 32.55 -15.37 11.83
CA VAL A 15 31.25 -15.81 12.35
C VAL A 15 30.82 -15.02 13.59
N MET A 16 31.76 -14.48 14.36
CA MET A 16 31.44 -13.69 15.57
C MET A 16 31.00 -12.24 15.27
N LEU A 17 31.15 -11.75 14.02
CA LEU A 17 30.74 -10.39 13.63
C LEU A 17 29.29 -10.32 13.10
N LEU A 18 28.59 -11.46 12.96
CA LEU A 18 27.21 -11.49 12.47
C LEU A 18 26.15 -11.62 13.58
N GLY A 19 26.55 -11.61 14.85
CA GLY A 19 25.65 -11.72 16.00
C GLY A 19 25.37 -10.38 16.66
N GLY A 20 24.52 -9.56 16.06
CA GLY A 20 24.16 -8.28 16.70
C GLY A 20 23.20 -7.41 15.93
N CYS A 21 22.23 -7.95 15.21
CA CYS A 21 21.10 -7.17 14.72
C CYS A 21 19.95 -7.29 15.72
N GLY A 22 20.01 -6.47 16.79
CA GLY A 22 18.82 -6.12 17.54
C GLY A 22 17.88 -5.38 16.60
N LYS A 23 16.68 -5.95 16.32
CA LYS A 23 15.61 -5.26 15.60
C LYS A 23 15.28 -3.98 16.36
N LYS A 24 15.74 -2.85 15.85
CA LYS A 24 15.25 -1.55 16.30
C LYS A 24 13.88 -1.40 15.67
N ASN A 25 12.84 -1.35 16.49
CA ASN A 25 11.51 -0.95 16.08
C ASN A 25 11.61 0.46 15.48
N THR A 26 11.60 0.54 14.16
CA THR A 26 11.72 1.82 13.47
C THR A 26 10.30 2.34 13.30
N VAL A 27 9.92 3.31 14.11
CA VAL A 27 8.71 4.09 13.89
C VAL A 27 9.08 5.18 12.88
N VAL A 28 8.56 5.07 11.68
CA VAL A 28 8.70 6.11 10.65
C VAL A 28 7.57 7.12 10.85
N THR A 29 7.90 8.39 11.06
CA THR A 29 6.92 9.47 11.25
C THR A 29 7.11 10.54 10.18
N GLY A 30 6.17 10.64 9.27
CA GLY A 30 6.12 11.71 8.26
C GLY A 30 5.23 12.89 8.68
N ARG A 31 5.27 14.00 7.95
CA ARG A 31 4.46 15.20 8.21
C ARG A 31 3.23 15.24 7.30
N TYR A 32 2.05 15.39 7.89
CA TYR A 32 0.77 15.49 7.17
C TYR A 32 0.38 16.94 6.89
N TYR A 33 -0.01 17.26 5.64
CA TYR A 33 -0.53 18.57 5.26
C TYR A 33 -2.00 18.46 4.86
N TYR A 34 -2.91 19.02 5.69
CA TYR A 34 -4.28 19.29 5.28
C TYR A 34 -4.36 20.70 4.73
N PRO A 35 -4.95 20.96 3.57
CA PRO A 35 -5.39 22.30 3.22
C PRO A 35 -6.53 22.68 4.18
N ASP A 36 -6.37 23.85 4.81
CA ASP A 36 -7.23 24.37 5.85
C ASP A 36 -8.72 24.31 5.50
N GLN A 37 -9.49 23.59 6.33
CA GLN A 37 -10.90 23.97 6.57
C GLN A 37 -10.90 24.74 7.90
N GLU A 38 -11.00 26.07 7.79
CA GLU A 38 -11.32 26.94 8.93
C GLU A 38 -12.58 26.45 9.64
N LYS A 39 -12.45 26.03 10.88
CA LYS A 39 -13.53 26.04 11.86
C LYS A 39 -12.98 26.47 13.21
N ASP A 40 -13.60 27.54 13.66
CA ASP A 40 -13.35 28.29 14.88
C ASP A 40 -13.19 27.44 16.14
N ALA A 41 -12.19 27.87 16.91
CA ALA A 41 -11.90 27.42 18.25
C ALA A 41 -12.99 27.78 19.26
N LYS A 42 -13.39 26.83 20.09
CA LYS A 42 -13.88 27.12 21.43
C LYS A 42 -13.27 26.13 22.42
N THR A 43 -12.41 26.68 23.22
CA THR A 43 -11.78 26.11 24.41
C THR A 43 -12.82 25.85 25.49
N GLU A 44 -12.82 24.65 26.08
CA GLU A 44 -13.17 24.45 27.49
C GLU A 44 -12.41 23.23 28.03
N GLU A 45 -11.57 23.52 29.03
CA GLU A 45 -10.92 22.55 29.89
C GLU A 45 -11.95 21.91 30.81
N THR A 46 -11.90 20.60 31.01
CA THR A 46 -12.17 19.98 32.33
C THR A 46 -11.57 18.57 32.41
N SER A 47 -10.99 18.35 33.54
CA SER A 47 -10.21 17.27 34.13
C SER A 47 -10.91 15.90 34.25
N ASP A 48 -10.02 14.88 34.25
CA ASP A 48 -10.04 13.62 35.02
C ASP A 48 -11.29 12.70 35.00
N ASP A 49 -11.14 11.51 34.43
CA ASP A 49 -11.15 10.26 35.20
C ASP A 49 -10.81 9.06 34.31
N ALA A 50 -10.00 8.18 34.87
CA ALA A 50 -9.64 6.88 34.28
C ALA A 50 -10.86 5.96 34.27
N ASP A 51 -11.23 5.45 33.08
CA ASP A 51 -12.02 4.25 32.95
C ASP A 51 -11.45 3.36 31.86
N GLU A 52 -10.91 2.23 32.32
CA GLU A 52 -10.34 1.15 31.53
C GLU A 52 -11.52 0.36 30.91
N SER A 53 -12.09 0.87 29.83
CA SER A 53 -13.04 0.10 29.03
C SER A 53 -12.30 -0.61 27.89
N ALA A 54 -12.23 -1.94 28.01
CA ALA A 54 -11.81 -2.84 26.94
C ALA A 54 -12.61 -2.54 25.67
N GLU A 55 -11.99 -1.80 24.77
CA GLU A 55 -12.54 -1.51 23.45
C GLU A 55 -12.56 -2.81 22.66
N THR A 56 -13.74 -3.40 22.59
CA THR A 56 -14.05 -4.51 21.68
C THR A 56 -13.78 -4.00 20.26
N THR A 57 -12.66 -4.37 19.72
CA THR A 57 -12.31 -4.09 18.32
C THR A 57 -13.34 -4.81 17.45
N GLU A 58 -14.41 -4.12 17.08
CA GLU A 58 -15.24 -4.56 15.96
C GLU A 58 -14.33 -4.67 14.73
N LYS A 59 -14.01 -5.92 14.39
CA LYS A 59 -13.38 -6.26 13.10
C LYS A 59 -14.37 -5.92 11.98
N ASN A 60 -14.41 -4.67 11.57
CA ASN A 60 -14.92 -4.28 10.26
C ASN A 60 -13.87 -4.72 9.23
N GLU A 61 -13.76 -6.04 9.03
CA GLU A 61 -12.99 -6.58 7.90
C GLU A 61 -13.70 -6.09 6.63
N ALA A 62 -13.04 -5.21 5.90
CA ALA A 62 -13.51 -4.78 4.59
C ALA A 62 -13.65 -6.04 3.72
N VAL A 63 -14.86 -6.34 3.29
CA VAL A 63 -15.11 -7.44 2.34
C VAL A 63 -14.52 -7.00 1.00
N ILE A 64 -13.31 -7.48 0.71
CA ILE A 64 -12.67 -7.28 -0.58
C ILE A 64 -13.34 -8.19 -1.60
N GLY A 65 -14.01 -7.60 -2.60
CA GLY A 65 -14.67 -8.35 -3.68
C GLY A 65 -13.65 -9.15 -4.51
N SER A 66 -14.09 -10.28 -5.06
CA SER A 66 -13.27 -11.09 -5.97
C SER A 66 -13.00 -10.42 -7.33
N ASP A 67 -13.66 -9.30 -7.61
CA ASP A 67 -13.53 -8.46 -8.80
C ASP A 67 -12.58 -7.27 -8.62
N GLN A 68 -11.93 -7.16 -7.45
CA GLN A 68 -10.99 -6.10 -7.14
C GLN A 68 -9.56 -6.51 -7.52
N PHE A 69 -8.92 -5.71 -8.35
CA PHE A 69 -7.57 -5.95 -8.84
C PHE A 69 -6.66 -4.76 -8.57
N LEU A 70 -5.46 -5.03 -8.11
CA LEU A 70 -4.38 -4.07 -7.98
C LEU A 70 -3.56 -4.03 -9.27
N ILE A 71 -3.31 -2.86 -9.82
CA ILE A 71 -2.43 -2.68 -10.97
C ILE A 71 -0.97 -2.82 -10.51
N LYS A 72 -0.25 -3.78 -11.10
CA LYS A 72 1.19 -3.96 -10.91
C LYS A 72 1.98 -3.23 -11.98
N THR A 73 1.52 -3.32 -13.24
CA THR A 73 2.11 -2.60 -14.37
C THR A 73 1.04 -2.24 -15.39
N ASN A 74 1.27 -1.13 -16.11
CA ASN A 74 0.51 -0.75 -17.29
C ASN A 74 1.48 -0.56 -18.46
N ASP A 75 1.59 -1.57 -19.31
CA ASP A 75 2.40 -1.50 -20.52
C ASP A 75 1.54 -0.97 -21.68
N MET A 76 1.68 0.32 -21.94
CA MET A 76 0.93 0.99 -23.02
C MET A 76 1.46 0.63 -24.41
N GLN A 77 2.67 0.07 -24.55
CA GLN A 77 3.22 -0.36 -25.84
C GLN A 77 2.66 -1.72 -26.24
N GLU A 78 2.58 -2.64 -25.27
CA GLU A 78 2.01 -3.98 -25.46
C GLU A 78 0.49 -4.01 -25.25
N GLU A 79 -0.11 -2.86 -24.93
CA GLU A 79 -1.55 -2.71 -24.63
C GLU A 79 -2.05 -3.74 -23.59
N CYS A 80 -1.31 -3.86 -22.46
CA CYS A 80 -1.68 -4.80 -21.41
C CYS A 80 -1.51 -4.23 -19.98
N LEU A 81 -2.31 -4.79 -19.06
CA LEU A 81 -2.24 -4.56 -17.63
C LEU A 81 -1.83 -5.86 -16.94
N THR A 82 -0.80 -5.81 -16.11
CA THR A 82 -0.53 -6.88 -15.14
C THR A 82 -1.25 -6.54 -13.84
N LEU A 83 -2.15 -7.40 -13.42
CA LEU A 83 -3.07 -7.19 -12.31
C LEU A 83 -2.90 -8.30 -11.28
N GLU A 84 -2.97 -7.94 -10.00
CA GLU A 84 -3.09 -8.88 -8.89
C GLU A 84 -4.51 -8.84 -8.33
N GLN A 85 -5.19 -9.98 -8.30
CA GLN A 85 -6.49 -10.08 -7.64
C GLN A 85 -6.29 -10.00 -6.13
N ILE A 86 -6.78 -8.93 -5.50
CA ILE A 86 -6.49 -8.60 -4.09
C ILE A 86 -6.96 -9.71 -3.13
N ALA A 87 -8.11 -10.33 -3.42
CA ALA A 87 -8.68 -11.37 -2.56
C ALA A 87 -7.85 -12.69 -2.54
N SER A 88 -7.09 -12.98 -3.61
CA SER A 88 -6.37 -14.25 -3.76
C SER A 88 -4.86 -14.12 -3.93
N GLY A 89 -4.34 -12.91 -4.16
CA GLY A 89 -2.95 -12.64 -4.50
C GLY A 89 -2.53 -13.18 -5.87
N LYS A 90 -3.49 -13.64 -6.70
CA LYS A 90 -3.19 -14.26 -7.99
C LYS A 90 -3.02 -13.19 -9.06
N GLU A 91 -1.93 -13.32 -9.84
CA GLU A 91 -1.64 -12.42 -10.94
C GLU A 91 -2.28 -12.84 -12.26
N TYR A 92 -2.68 -11.84 -13.05
CA TYR A 92 -3.28 -11.97 -14.38
C TYR A 92 -2.73 -10.91 -15.30
N VAL A 93 -2.64 -11.24 -16.60
CA VAL A 93 -2.38 -10.27 -17.67
C VAL A 93 -3.65 -10.08 -18.48
N TYR A 94 -4.09 -8.83 -18.58
CA TYR A 94 -5.27 -8.44 -19.34
C TYR A 94 -4.87 -7.53 -20.49
N TYR A 95 -5.20 -7.93 -21.71
CA TYR A 95 -4.96 -7.14 -22.91
C TYR A 95 -6.16 -6.25 -23.18
N TYR A 96 -5.90 -5.02 -23.61
CA TYR A 96 -6.90 -4.05 -23.99
C TYR A 96 -6.70 -3.55 -25.42
N THR A 97 -7.58 -2.72 -25.93
CA THR A 97 -7.51 -2.11 -27.27
C THR A 97 -7.95 -0.66 -27.18
N LEU A 98 -7.86 0.07 -28.29
CA LEU A 98 -8.42 1.42 -28.41
C LEU A 98 -9.93 1.48 -28.19
N ALA A 99 -10.65 0.34 -28.34
CA ALA A 99 -12.08 0.25 -28.06
C ALA A 99 -12.38 0.04 -26.58
N THR A 100 -11.43 -0.36 -25.78
CA THR A 100 -11.59 -0.55 -24.34
C THR A 100 -11.97 0.76 -23.66
N ARG A 101 -12.99 0.71 -22.81
CA ARG A 101 -13.43 1.88 -22.03
C ARG A 101 -12.65 1.93 -20.73
N PHE A 102 -11.87 2.98 -20.56
CA PHE A 102 -11.20 3.31 -19.31
C PHE A 102 -12.04 4.34 -18.55
N LEU A 103 -12.47 4.00 -17.34
CA LEU A 103 -13.41 4.80 -16.55
C LEU A 103 -12.80 5.15 -15.18
N ASP A 104 -13.04 6.37 -14.73
CA ASP A 104 -12.78 6.76 -13.35
C ASP A 104 -13.77 6.07 -12.39
N LYS A 105 -13.64 6.33 -11.08
CA LYS A 105 -14.51 5.73 -10.07
C LYS A 105 -15.98 6.16 -10.17
N TYR A 106 -16.27 7.22 -10.93
CA TYR A 106 -17.63 7.74 -11.17
C TYR A 106 -18.24 7.28 -12.49
N GLY A 107 -17.49 6.46 -13.27
CA GLY A 107 -17.92 5.95 -14.57
C GLY A 107 -17.66 6.91 -15.74
N ASN A 108 -16.93 8.01 -15.54
CA ASN A 108 -16.54 8.91 -16.62
C ASN A 108 -15.32 8.37 -17.36
N ARG A 109 -15.27 8.61 -18.68
CA ARG A 109 -14.10 8.22 -19.49
C ARG A 109 -12.86 8.99 -19.06
N THR A 110 -11.76 8.25 -18.92
CA THR A 110 -10.45 8.82 -18.62
C THR A 110 -9.36 8.22 -19.52
N ALA A 111 -8.15 8.77 -19.46
CA ALA A 111 -7.02 8.28 -20.24
C ALA A 111 -6.46 6.97 -19.65
N VAL A 112 -5.92 6.09 -20.50
CA VAL A 112 -5.26 4.85 -20.06
C VAL A 112 -4.05 5.12 -19.15
N SER A 113 -3.36 6.24 -19.35
CA SER A 113 -2.24 6.67 -18.49
C SER A 113 -2.65 6.96 -17.05
N TYR A 114 -3.94 7.11 -16.76
CA TYR A 114 -4.44 7.27 -15.39
C TYR A 114 -4.42 5.96 -14.60
N PHE A 115 -4.28 4.81 -15.28
CA PHE A 115 -4.24 3.47 -14.67
C PHE A 115 -2.81 3.08 -14.32
N GLU A 116 -2.25 3.80 -13.35
CA GLU A 116 -0.88 3.64 -12.85
C GLU A 116 -0.76 2.47 -11.87
N PRO A 117 0.45 1.92 -11.67
CA PRO A 117 0.72 0.96 -10.61
C PRO A 117 0.23 1.45 -9.23
N GLY A 118 -0.27 0.52 -8.42
CA GLY A 118 -0.81 0.82 -7.09
C GLY A 118 -2.29 1.22 -7.07
N ARG A 119 -2.93 1.50 -8.23
CA ARG A 119 -4.37 1.74 -8.27
C ARG A 119 -5.17 0.45 -8.23
N VAL A 120 -6.35 0.52 -7.63
CA VAL A 120 -7.27 -0.62 -7.57
C VAL A 120 -8.42 -0.41 -8.56
N ILE A 121 -8.69 -1.45 -9.33
CA ILE A 121 -9.65 -1.43 -10.43
C ILE A 121 -10.60 -2.62 -10.39
N THR A 122 -11.68 -2.50 -11.14
CA THR A 122 -12.51 -3.61 -11.61
C THR A 122 -12.34 -3.80 -13.11
N VAL A 123 -12.47 -5.04 -13.58
CA VAL A 123 -12.33 -5.41 -14.97
C VAL A 123 -13.66 -5.96 -15.48
N GLY A 124 -14.14 -5.42 -16.61
CA GLY A 124 -15.35 -5.89 -17.27
C GLY A 124 -15.13 -7.19 -18.07
N GLU A 125 -16.14 -7.55 -18.85
CA GLU A 125 -16.12 -8.74 -19.68
C GLU A 125 -15.03 -8.67 -20.76
N LYS A 126 -14.65 -9.84 -21.27
CA LYS A 126 -13.76 -9.96 -22.43
C LYS A 126 -14.60 -10.07 -23.70
N ASP A 127 -14.08 -9.51 -24.78
CA ASP A 127 -14.63 -9.70 -26.12
C ASP A 127 -14.27 -11.09 -26.70
N ASP A 128 -14.72 -11.37 -27.92
CA ASP A 128 -14.47 -12.62 -28.62
C ASP A 128 -12.98 -12.89 -28.89
N GLN A 129 -12.11 -11.88 -28.78
CA GLN A 129 -10.67 -11.97 -28.93
C GLN A 129 -9.96 -12.11 -27.58
N GLY A 130 -10.70 -12.16 -26.47
CA GLY A 130 -10.17 -12.23 -25.12
C GLY A 130 -9.63 -10.90 -24.58
N LYS A 131 -9.91 -9.77 -25.25
CA LYS A 131 -9.54 -8.43 -24.81
C LYS A 131 -10.59 -7.86 -23.86
N VAL A 132 -10.18 -7.08 -22.86
CA VAL A 132 -11.12 -6.47 -21.94
C VAL A 132 -11.90 -5.33 -22.60
N THR A 133 -13.20 -5.30 -22.37
CA THR A 133 -14.08 -4.27 -22.93
C THR A 133 -14.15 -3.01 -22.05
N GLN A 134 -13.89 -3.15 -20.76
CA GLN A 134 -13.94 -2.06 -19.80
C GLN A 134 -12.96 -2.28 -18.64
N VAL A 135 -12.33 -1.22 -18.20
CA VAL A 135 -11.52 -1.14 -16.98
C VAL A 135 -11.98 0.09 -16.22
N GLN A 136 -12.25 -0.04 -14.93
CA GLN A 136 -12.75 1.07 -14.12
C GLN A 136 -12.00 1.14 -12.79
N ILE A 137 -11.66 2.36 -12.34
CA ILE A 137 -11.19 2.57 -10.97
C ILE A 137 -12.29 2.12 -10.01
N SER A 138 -11.95 1.29 -9.04
CA SER A 138 -12.91 0.77 -8.08
C SER A 138 -13.53 1.89 -7.24
N ASP A 139 -14.83 1.88 -7.07
CA ASP A 139 -15.58 2.81 -6.21
C ASP A 139 -15.49 2.43 -4.71
N ALA A 140 -15.10 1.19 -4.40
CA ALA A 140 -14.87 0.72 -3.03
C ALA A 140 -13.58 1.30 -2.41
N VAL A 141 -12.77 2.00 -3.20
CA VAL A 141 -11.43 2.47 -2.83
C VAL A 141 -11.46 3.88 -2.28
N TRP A 142 -10.78 4.09 -1.17
CA TRP A 142 -10.32 5.41 -0.77
C TRP A 142 -8.87 5.61 -1.20
N GLU A 143 -8.51 6.84 -1.54
CA GLU A 143 -7.15 7.24 -1.92
C GLU A 143 -6.81 8.57 -1.26
N TYR A 144 -5.62 8.64 -0.65
CA TYR A 144 -4.99 9.87 -0.18
C TYR A 144 -3.78 10.15 -1.07
N PRO A 145 -3.83 11.17 -1.92
CA PRO A 145 -2.79 11.39 -2.95
C PRO A 145 -1.48 11.96 -2.41
N ASP A 146 -1.51 12.70 -1.28
CA ASP A 146 -0.39 13.51 -0.81
C ASP A 146 -0.18 13.33 0.70
N VAL A 147 0.11 12.12 1.14
CA VAL A 147 0.34 11.82 2.55
C VAL A 147 1.80 12.07 2.89
N SER A 148 2.07 13.14 3.66
CA SER A 148 3.40 13.49 4.15
C SER A 148 3.55 13.37 5.67
N ARG A 149 2.45 13.02 6.39
CA ARG A 149 2.48 12.68 7.81
C ARG A 149 1.81 11.34 8.04
N TYR A 150 2.60 10.37 8.43
CA TYR A 150 2.14 9.03 8.72
C TYR A 150 3.01 8.40 9.80
N SER A 151 2.57 7.29 10.36
CA SER A 151 3.40 6.43 11.20
C SER A 151 3.10 4.97 10.93
N VAL A 152 4.10 4.13 11.08
CA VAL A 152 4.02 2.69 10.83
C VAL A 152 4.37 1.93 12.08
N ASP A 153 3.48 1.07 12.53
CA ASP A 153 3.72 0.08 13.58
C ASP A 153 3.89 -1.27 12.89
N MET A 154 5.14 -1.64 12.63
CA MET A 154 5.47 -2.87 11.90
C MET A 154 5.16 -4.13 12.70
N ASP A 155 5.20 -4.06 14.03
CA ASP A 155 4.93 -5.22 14.89
C ASP A 155 3.43 -5.57 14.89
N ARG A 156 2.57 -4.56 14.74
CA ARG A 156 1.12 -4.73 14.72
C ARG A 156 0.50 -4.70 13.32
N GLY A 157 1.29 -4.42 12.29
CA GLY A 157 0.77 -4.26 10.93
C GLY A 157 -0.21 -3.09 10.81
N ILE A 158 0.10 -1.95 11.45
CA ILE A 158 -0.76 -0.77 11.46
C ILE A 158 -0.05 0.41 10.80
N PHE A 159 -0.74 1.02 9.84
CA PHE A 159 -0.36 2.28 9.22
C PHE A 159 -1.34 3.37 9.68
N LYS A 160 -0.82 4.51 10.13
CA LYS A 160 -1.64 5.63 10.61
C LYS A 160 -1.47 6.85 9.73
N ILE A 161 -2.59 7.49 9.41
CA ILE A 161 -2.65 8.79 8.73
C ILE A 161 -3.51 9.70 9.60
N GLY A 162 -2.91 10.71 10.25
CA GLY A 162 -3.60 11.49 11.27
C GLY A 162 -4.06 10.59 12.42
N ASP A 163 -5.35 10.63 12.75
CA ASP A 163 -5.97 9.81 13.80
C ASP A 163 -6.48 8.45 13.28
N GLU A 164 -6.53 8.27 11.96
CA GLU A 164 -7.03 7.07 11.32
C GLU A 164 -5.99 5.95 11.31
N ARG A 165 -6.47 4.72 11.55
CA ARG A 165 -5.64 3.51 11.59
C ARG A 165 -6.08 2.55 10.51
N TYR A 166 -5.11 2.01 9.77
CA TYR A 166 -5.32 1.04 8.70
C TYR A 166 -4.45 -0.17 8.96
N SER A 167 -5.02 -1.36 8.83
CA SER A 167 -4.23 -2.60 8.83
C SER A 167 -3.60 -2.83 7.46
N TYR A 168 -2.50 -3.56 7.42
CA TYR A 168 -1.89 -4.02 6.17
C TYR A 168 -1.34 -5.43 6.32
N ASP A 169 -1.26 -6.13 5.20
CA ASP A 169 -0.67 -7.47 5.13
C ASP A 169 0.84 -7.38 4.86
N ALA A 170 1.53 -8.50 5.08
CA ALA A 170 2.99 -8.59 4.88
C ALA A 170 3.41 -8.36 3.41
N ASP A 171 2.49 -8.56 2.46
CA ASP A 171 2.66 -8.41 1.02
C ASP A 171 2.16 -7.05 0.49
N LEU A 172 1.91 -6.07 1.38
CA LEU A 172 1.53 -4.70 1.01
C LEU A 172 2.32 -4.23 -0.22
N TYR A 173 1.58 -3.74 -1.22
CA TYR A 173 2.21 -3.24 -2.43
C TYR A 173 2.80 -1.86 -2.23
N ILE A 174 4.12 -1.74 -2.38
CA ILE A 174 4.82 -0.46 -2.29
C ILE A 174 5.68 -0.32 -3.54
N CYS A 175 5.56 0.80 -4.26
CA CYS A 175 6.42 1.08 -5.41
C CYS A 175 6.77 2.56 -5.50
N GLU A 176 7.91 2.85 -6.11
CA GLU A 176 8.38 4.17 -6.46
C GLU A 176 9.03 4.06 -7.85
N ASP A 177 8.64 4.91 -8.80
CA ASP A 177 9.14 4.89 -10.18
C ASP A 177 9.11 3.48 -10.81
N ASP A 178 7.99 2.76 -10.66
CA ASP A 178 7.78 1.38 -11.10
C ASP A 178 8.68 0.32 -10.43
N LEU A 179 9.46 0.69 -9.41
CA LEU A 179 10.31 -0.21 -8.65
C LEU A 179 9.63 -0.65 -7.35
N ARG A 180 9.60 -1.95 -7.12
CA ARG A 180 9.08 -2.53 -5.86
C ARG A 180 9.94 -2.08 -4.68
N LYS A 181 9.32 -1.57 -3.63
CA LYS A 181 9.93 -1.12 -2.38
C LYS A 181 9.43 -1.95 -1.19
N GLN A 182 10.08 -1.77 -0.06
CA GLN A 182 9.64 -2.31 1.23
C GLN A 182 9.23 -1.16 2.16
N LEU A 183 8.45 -1.48 3.17
CA LEU A 183 8.02 -0.49 4.16
C LEU A 183 9.19 0.18 4.91
N SER A 184 10.28 -0.56 5.08
CA SER A 184 11.54 -0.07 5.67
C SER A 184 12.29 0.95 4.81
N ASP A 185 11.94 1.05 3.53
CA ASP A 185 12.59 1.98 2.60
C ASP A 185 11.93 3.37 2.64
N LEU A 186 10.73 3.47 3.24
CA LEU A 186 10.01 4.73 3.41
C LEU A 186 10.71 5.61 4.44
N THR A 187 10.77 6.91 4.16
CA THR A 187 11.37 7.94 5.01
C THR A 187 10.35 9.01 5.38
N ASP A 188 10.66 9.82 6.39
CA ASP A 188 9.83 10.96 6.82
C ASP A 188 9.84 12.15 5.83
N LEU A 189 10.60 12.04 4.75
CA LEU A 189 10.64 13.03 3.66
C LEU A 189 9.75 12.66 2.49
N ASP A 190 9.25 11.43 2.45
CA ASP A 190 8.44 10.94 1.34
C ASP A 190 7.03 11.51 1.39
N THR A 191 6.49 11.82 0.22
CA THR A 191 5.08 12.13 0.02
C THR A 191 4.44 10.96 -0.71
N LEU A 192 3.46 10.33 -0.07
CA LEU A 192 2.92 9.05 -0.49
C LEU A 192 1.52 9.20 -1.07
N ARG A 193 1.24 8.47 -2.13
CA ARG A 193 -0.13 8.14 -2.52
C ARG A 193 -0.51 6.82 -1.85
N VAL A 194 -1.51 6.88 -0.98
CA VAL A 194 -1.93 5.75 -0.15
C VAL A 194 -3.33 5.32 -0.56
N THR A 195 -3.51 4.03 -0.86
CA THR A 195 -4.76 3.47 -1.36
C THR A 195 -5.22 2.32 -0.48
N GLY A 196 -6.51 2.25 -0.18
CA GLY A 196 -7.07 1.16 0.61
C GLY A 196 -8.55 0.90 0.38
N ILE A 197 -9.04 -0.18 1.02
CA ILE A 197 -10.44 -0.60 1.01
C ILE A 197 -10.89 -0.78 2.45
N GLY A 198 -11.95 -0.07 2.87
CA GLY A 198 -12.38 -0.08 4.28
C GLY A 198 -11.26 0.37 5.21
N LYS A 199 -10.86 -0.46 6.16
CA LYS A 199 -9.73 -0.19 7.08
C LYS A 199 -8.45 -0.93 6.68
N LYS A 200 -8.39 -1.51 5.48
CA LYS A 200 -7.22 -2.21 4.97
C LYS A 200 -6.46 -1.36 3.95
N LEU A 201 -5.17 -1.18 4.17
CA LEU A 201 -4.24 -0.55 3.25
C LEU A 201 -3.86 -1.58 2.16
N ILE A 202 -3.91 -1.17 0.90
CA ILE A 202 -3.66 -2.03 -0.27
C ILE A 202 -2.36 -1.65 -0.96
N SER A 203 -2.09 -0.35 -1.11
CA SER A 203 -0.87 0.11 -1.80
C SER A 203 -0.35 1.44 -1.27
N ILE A 204 0.95 1.65 -1.47
CA ILE A 204 1.69 2.90 -1.26
C ILE A 204 2.54 3.16 -2.52
N VAL A 205 2.44 4.37 -3.08
CA VAL A 205 3.20 4.80 -4.27
C VAL A 205 3.80 6.17 -4.04
#